data_19a853ed2d57a1a36647a4eea0928765
#
_entry.id   19a853ed2d57a1a36647a4eea0928765
#
_cell.length_a   1.000
_cell.length_b   1.000
_cell.length_c   1.000
_cell.angle_alpha   90.00
_cell.angle_beta   90.00
_cell.angle_gamma   90.00
#
_symmetry.space_group_name_H-M   'P 1'
#
loop_
_entity.id
_entity.type
_entity.pdbx_description
1 polymer ?
#
loop_
_entity_poly.entity_id
_entity_poly.type
_entity_poly.pdbx_seq_one_letter_code
_entity_poly.pdbx_strand_id
1 'polypeptide(L)'
;TIGVMYAFGLDLFFDFAGYTLFFFSLSNLMGIKSPINFNKPFISHDLKEFWNRWHMSLSFWFRDFVFMRLVKVLVKNKVFKNRNTTSSVAYLVNMLLMGFWHGVTWYYIAYGLFHGIGLIINDAWLRKKKKINKERKAAGKPNLPENRFTRALSIVITFNVVMVSFLLFSGFLDQLWFPKHPQ
;
A
#
# COMPACT_ATOMS: atom_id res chain seq x y z
N THR A 1 17.41 -15.34 1.55
CA THR A 1 16.67 -14.04 1.44
C THR A 1 15.30 -14.21 0.79
N ILE A 2 15.18 -14.84 -0.41
CA ILE A 2 13.89 -15.00 -1.12
C ILE A 2 12.91 -15.86 -0.29
N GLY A 3 13.35 -16.99 0.25
CA GLY A 3 12.50 -17.83 1.12
C GLY A 3 11.99 -17.08 2.35
N VAL A 4 12.86 -16.27 2.98
CA VAL A 4 12.46 -15.42 4.13
C VAL A 4 11.42 -14.38 3.72
N MET A 5 11.57 -13.77 2.55
CA MET A 5 10.63 -12.77 2.02
C MET A 5 9.19 -13.31 1.95
N TYR A 6 9.01 -14.49 1.34
CA TYR A 6 7.68 -15.08 1.21
C TYR A 6 7.18 -15.68 2.52
N ALA A 7 8.04 -16.38 3.26
CA ALA A 7 7.68 -16.97 4.55
C ALA A 7 7.20 -15.90 5.52
N PHE A 8 8.00 -14.86 5.73
CA PHE A 8 7.65 -13.75 6.61
C PHE A 8 6.39 -13.00 6.14
N GLY A 9 6.26 -12.74 4.83
CA GLY A 9 5.11 -12.01 4.30
C GLY A 9 3.79 -12.78 4.47
N LEU A 10 3.81 -14.10 4.31
CA LEU A 10 2.65 -14.96 4.55
C LEU A 10 2.37 -15.11 6.05
N ASP A 11 3.40 -15.34 6.86
CA ASP A 11 3.31 -15.43 8.31
C ASP A 11 2.66 -14.17 8.90
N LEU A 12 3.19 -12.98 8.56
CA LEU A 12 2.63 -11.69 8.95
C LEU A 12 1.15 -11.56 8.57
N PHE A 13 0.76 -12.04 7.38
CA PHE A 13 -0.63 -12.00 6.97
C PHE A 13 -1.51 -12.92 7.80
N PHE A 14 -1.12 -14.18 7.96
CA PHE A 14 -1.94 -15.15 8.66
C PHE A 14 -2.08 -14.82 10.14
N ASP A 15 -0.99 -14.42 10.80
CA ASP A 15 -1.01 -13.98 12.20
C ASP A 15 -1.91 -12.77 12.38
N PHE A 16 -1.71 -11.73 11.58
CA PHE A 16 -2.47 -10.50 11.73
C PHE A 16 -3.93 -10.67 11.30
N ALA A 17 -4.21 -11.41 10.23
CA ALA A 17 -5.57 -11.70 9.81
C ALA A 17 -6.30 -12.57 10.84
N GLY A 18 -5.64 -13.61 11.38
CA GLY A 18 -6.19 -14.47 12.44
C GLY A 18 -6.50 -13.66 13.71
N TYR A 19 -5.55 -12.87 14.18
CA TYR A 19 -5.72 -12.00 15.33
C TYR A 19 -6.89 -11.02 15.16
N THR A 20 -6.94 -10.30 14.04
CA THR A 20 -8.03 -9.34 13.81
C THR A 20 -9.38 -10.01 13.61
N LEU A 21 -9.43 -11.22 13.02
CA LEU A 21 -10.66 -11.99 12.87
C LEU A 21 -11.18 -12.48 14.22
N PHE A 22 -10.28 -12.90 15.12
CA PHE A 22 -10.64 -13.26 16.48
C PHE A 22 -11.33 -12.10 17.21
N PHE A 23 -10.72 -10.90 17.20
CA PHE A 23 -11.30 -9.71 17.84
C PHE A 23 -12.58 -9.25 17.16
N PHE A 24 -12.67 -9.35 15.82
CA PHE A 24 -13.89 -9.09 15.08
C PHE A 24 -15.04 -10.02 15.53
N SER A 25 -14.77 -11.32 15.69
CA SER A 25 -15.75 -12.28 16.13
C SER A 25 -16.19 -12.02 17.57
N LEU A 26 -15.24 -11.76 18.48
CA LEU A 26 -15.51 -11.45 19.88
C LEU A 26 -16.36 -10.18 20.03
N SER A 27 -16.02 -9.10 19.29
CA SER A 27 -16.79 -7.85 19.32
C SER A 27 -18.23 -8.04 18.82
N ASN A 28 -18.43 -8.85 17.77
CA ASN A 28 -19.76 -9.18 17.28
C ASN A 28 -20.60 -9.96 18.31
N LEU A 29 -19.99 -10.88 19.06
CA LEU A 29 -20.65 -11.57 20.17
C LEU A 29 -21.09 -10.60 21.27
N MET A 30 -20.36 -9.53 21.47
CA MET A 30 -20.71 -8.43 22.40
C MET A 30 -21.69 -7.42 21.83
N GLY A 31 -22.18 -7.61 20.59
CA GLY A 31 -23.07 -6.67 19.91
C GLY A 31 -22.37 -5.42 19.34
N ILE A 32 -21.03 -5.39 19.32
CA ILE A 32 -20.23 -4.26 18.82
C ILE A 32 -19.83 -4.53 17.36
N LYS A 33 -20.19 -3.63 16.45
CA LYS A 33 -19.79 -3.71 15.04
C LYS A 33 -18.35 -3.22 14.86
N SER A 34 -17.41 -4.12 14.70
CA SER A 34 -16.02 -3.82 14.38
C SER A 34 -15.75 -3.83 12.88
N PRO A 35 -14.78 -3.03 12.39
CA PRO A 35 -14.41 -3.04 10.97
C PRO A 35 -13.61 -4.31 10.62
N ILE A 36 -13.83 -4.81 9.40
CA ILE A 36 -12.99 -5.86 8.81
C ILE A 36 -11.67 -5.25 8.35
N ASN A 37 -10.54 -5.90 8.65
CA ASN A 37 -9.20 -5.41 8.33
C ASN A 37 -8.61 -5.97 7.03
N PHE A 38 -9.09 -7.11 6.55
CA PHE A 38 -8.53 -7.77 5.37
C PHE A 38 -9.64 -8.20 4.40
N ASN A 39 -9.41 -7.92 3.11
CA ASN A 39 -10.30 -8.37 2.03
C ASN A 39 -9.47 -8.90 0.85
N LYS A 40 -8.94 -10.13 0.98
CA LYS A 40 -8.15 -10.80 -0.06
C LYS A 40 -7.05 -9.88 -0.66
N PRO A 41 -6.12 -9.33 0.15
CA PRO A 41 -5.18 -8.30 -0.30
C PRO A 41 -4.23 -8.77 -1.40
N PHE A 42 -3.88 -10.05 -1.43
CA PHE A 42 -2.90 -10.61 -2.37
C PHE A 42 -3.42 -10.82 -3.80
N ILE A 43 -4.72 -10.59 -4.04
CA ILE A 43 -5.28 -10.57 -5.40
C ILE A 43 -5.47 -9.16 -5.96
N SER A 44 -4.83 -8.17 -5.35
CA SER A 44 -4.88 -6.78 -5.78
C SER A 44 -4.10 -6.56 -7.08
N HIS A 45 -4.67 -5.76 -7.99
CA HIS A 45 -4.07 -5.48 -9.30
C HIS A 45 -3.05 -4.35 -9.26
N ASP A 46 -3.07 -3.56 -8.19
CA ASP A 46 -2.17 -2.42 -7.98
C ASP A 46 -2.05 -2.07 -6.49
N LEU A 47 -1.08 -1.21 -6.15
CA LEU A 47 -0.80 -0.83 -4.77
C LEU A 47 -1.93 -0.03 -4.10
N LYS A 48 -2.73 0.73 -4.85
CA LYS A 48 -3.89 1.43 -4.27
C LYS A 48 -4.97 0.43 -3.85
N GLU A 49 -5.23 -0.56 -4.71
CA GLU A 49 -6.16 -1.63 -4.39
C GLU A 49 -5.65 -2.48 -3.22
N PHE A 50 -4.33 -2.75 -3.15
CA PHE A 50 -3.72 -3.44 -2.00
C PHE A 50 -4.03 -2.70 -0.69
N TRP A 51 -3.78 -1.40 -0.60
CA TRP A 51 -4.05 -0.62 0.60
C TRP A 51 -5.53 -0.45 0.92
N ASN A 52 -6.43 -0.65 -0.04
CA ASN A 52 -7.87 -0.74 0.20
C ASN A 52 -8.32 -2.11 0.73
N ARG A 53 -7.42 -3.11 0.76
CA ARG A 53 -7.70 -4.49 1.14
C ARG A 53 -6.84 -5.00 2.30
N TRP A 54 -5.73 -4.33 2.58
CA TRP A 54 -4.78 -4.61 3.65
C TRP A 54 -4.94 -3.63 4.80
N HIS A 55 -5.09 -4.15 6.03
CA HIS A 55 -5.24 -3.35 7.25
C HIS A 55 -6.19 -2.17 7.06
N MET A 56 -7.41 -2.46 6.62
CA MET A 56 -8.36 -1.47 6.07
C MET A 56 -8.68 -0.36 7.05
N SER A 57 -8.83 -0.65 8.34
CA SER A 57 -9.11 0.35 9.37
C SER A 57 -7.99 1.39 9.47
N LEU A 58 -6.72 0.95 9.52
CA LEU A 58 -5.56 1.83 9.56
C LEU A 58 -5.41 2.60 8.24
N SER A 59 -5.52 1.89 7.11
CA SER A 59 -5.37 2.48 5.77
C SER A 59 -6.39 3.59 5.53
N PHE A 60 -7.63 3.39 5.93
CA PHE A 60 -8.70 4.39 5.78
C PHE A 60 -8.51 5.55 6.77
N TRP A 61 -8.07 5.26 8.00
CA TRP A 61 -7.74 6.31 8.96
C TRP A 61 -6.64 7.24 8.41
N PHE A 62 -5.52 6.68 7.94
CA PHE A 62 -4.43 7.48 7.34
C PHE A 62 -4.89 8.23 6.09
N ARG A 63 -5.71 7.60 5.24
CA ARG A 63 -6.30 8.25 4.06
C ARG A 63 -7.14 9.47 4.45
N ASP A 64 -8.03 9.33 5.40
CA ASP A 64 -9.03 10.34 5.71
C ASP A 64 -8.48 11.45 6.61
N PHE A 65 -7.63 11.11 7.57
CA PHE A 65 -7.11 12.06 8.56
C PHE A 65 -5.74 12.64 8.21
N VAL A 66 -4.94 11.97 7.40
CA VAL A 66 -3.62 12.47 6.97
C VAL A 66 -3.66 12.88 5.50
N PHE A 67 -3.83 11.93 4.59
CA PHE A 67 -3.73 12.18 3.15
C PHE A 67 -4.72 13.23 2.66
N MET A 68 -6.03 13.05 2.91
CA MET A 68 -7.07 13.96 2.41
C MET A 68 -6.95 15.36 3.03
N ARG A 69 -6.59 15.44 4.31
CA ARG A 69 -6.40 16.73 4.99
C ARG A 69 -5.18 17.46 4.43
N LEU A 70 -4.07 16.75 4.24
CA LEU A 70 -2.85 17.33 3.66
C LEU A 70 -3.12 17.83 2.23
N VAL A 71 -3.77 17.03 1.38
CA VAL A 71 -4.16 17.45 0.03
C VAL A 71 -5.01 18.72 0.07
N LYS A 72 -6.02 18.78 0.97
CA LYS A 72 -6.88 19.96 1.14
C LYS A 72 -6.08 21.22 1.52
N VAL A 73 -5.16 21.10 2.46
CA VAL A 73 -4.29 22.22 2.90
C VAL A 73 -3.38 22.68 1.78
N LEU A 74 -2.69 21.74 1.09
CA LEU A 74 -1.77 22.07 0.00
C LEU A 74 -2.49 22.75 -1.19
N VAL A 75 -3.71 22.29 -1.52
CA VAL A 75 -4.53 22.90 -2.59
C VAL A 75 -5.05 24.27 -2.16
N LYS A 76 -5.57 24.42 -0.94
CA LYS A 76 -6.09 25.70 -0.41
C LYS A 76 -5.00 26.77 -0.42
N ASN A 77 -3.79 26.42 -0.02
CA ASN A 77 -2.65 27.34 0.06
C ASN A 77 -1.90 27.48 -1.26
N LYS A 78 -2.36 26.82 -2.34
CA LYS A 78 -1.74 26.87 -3.69
C LYS A 78 -0.23 26.56 -3.66
N VAL A 79 0.21 25.63 -2.76
CA VAL A 79 1.64 25.29 -2.57
C VAL A 79 2.26 24.76 -3.85
N PHE A 80 1.51 23.97 -4.62
CA PHE A 80 1.95 23.43 -5.91
C PHE A 80 0.99 23.83 -7.03
N LYS A 81 1.53 24.27 -8.18
CA LYS A 81 0.74 24.57 -9.39
C LYS A 81 0.10 23.31 -9.98
N ASN A 82 0.77 22.16 -9.84
CA ASN A 82 0.33 20.90 -10.43
C ASN A 82 -0.36 20.03 -9.36
N ARG A 83 -1.62 19.69 -9.60
CA ARG A 83 -2.41 18.79 -8.73
C ARG A 83 -1.78 17.41 -8.56
N ASN A 84 -1.04 16.93 -9.58
CA ASN A 84 -0.35 15.66 -9.50
C ASN A 84 0.80 15.71 -8.48
N THR A 85 1.55 16.81 -8.46
CA THR A 85 2.62 17.04 -7.47
C THR A 85 2.05 17.07 -6.05
N THR A 86 0.91 17.74 -5.87
CA THR A 86 0.19 17.73 -4.57
C THR A 86 -0.13 16.32 -4.10
N SER A 87 -0.70 15.48 -4.99
CA SER A 87 -1.02 14.09 -4.65
C SER A 87 0.23 13.28 -4.35
N SER A 88 1.31 13.46 -5.12
CA SER A 88 2.58 12.75 -4.93
C SER A 88 3.21 13.07 -3.58
N VAL A 89 3.27 14.33 -3.21
CA VAL A 89 3.78 14.77 -1.89
C VAL A 89 2.90 14.20 -0.78
N ALA A 90 1.58 14.23 -0.95
CA ALA A 90 0.66 13.69 0.04
C ALA A 90 0.81 12.17 0.22
N TYR A 91 1.02 11.40 -0.86
CA TYR A 91 1.32 9.96 -0.76
C TYR A 91 2.62 9.72 0.01
N LEU A 92 3.68 10.45 -0.33
CA LEU A 92 4.98 10.29 0.32
C LEU A 92 4.89 10.57 1.82
N VAL A 93 4.33 11.71 2.20
CA VAL A 93 4.16 12.10 3.61
C VAL A 93 3.28 11.10 4.35
N ASN A 94 2.15 10.68 3.76
CA ASN A 94 1.24 9.74 4.37
C ASN A 94 1.91 8.39 4.67
N MET A 95 2.66 7.85 3.71
CA MET A 95 3.33 6.56 3.87
C MET A 95 4.56 6.63 4.78
N LEU A 96 5.29 7.75 4.76
CA LEU A 96 6.38 7.98 5.72
C LEU A 96 5.86 8.07 7.16
N LEU A 97 4.75 8.77 7.38
CA LEU A 97 4.11 8.82 8.71
C LEU A 97 3.60 7.45 9.15
N MET A 98 3.08 6.64 8.22
CA MET A 98 2.67 5.27 8.51
C MET A 98 3.88 4.39 8.86
N GLY A 99 5.01 4.53 8.16
CA GLY A 99 6.27 3.87 8.53
C GLY A 99 6.75 4.27 9.91
N PHE A 100 6.74 5.56 10.22
CA PHE A 100 7.07 6.11 11.52
C PHE A 100 6.16 5.60 12.64
N TRP A 101 4.89 5.38 12.34
CA TRP A 101 3.91 4.83 13.27
C TRP A 101 4.26 3.39 13.68
N HIS A 102 4.87 2.59 12.79
CA HIS A 102 5.38 1.25 13.12
C HIS A 102 6.63 1.28 14.02
N GLY A 103 7.44 2.34 13.94
CA GLY A 103 8.64 2.52 14.76
C GLY A 103 9.67 3.45 14.12
N VAL A 104 10.65 3.87 14.93
CA VAL A 104 11.70 4.84 14.54
C VAL A 104 12.98 4.13 14.07
N THR A 105 12.84 3.00 13.39
CA THR A 105 13.98 2.29 12.81
C THR A 105 14.08 2.56 11.32
N TRP A 106 15.30 2.46 10.77
CA TRP A 106 15.51 2.75 9.34
C TRP A 106 14.67 1.88 8.42
N TYR A 107 14.42 0.62 8.77
CA TYR A 107 13.67 -0.31 7.93
C TYR A 107 12.16 0.02 7.87
N TYR A 108 11.56 0.57 8.93
CA TYR A 108 10.17 1.05 8.87
C TYR A 108 10.06 2.35 8.07
N ILE A 109 11.07 3.22 8.17
CA ILE A 109 11.13 4.44 7.34
C ILE A 109 11.33 4.06 5.88
N ALA A 110 12.22 3.10 5.59
CA ALA A 110 12.44 2.57 4.24
C ALA A 110 11.16 1.90 3.68
N TYR A 111 10.42 1.16 4.50
CA TYR A 111 9.12 0.59 4.14
C TYR A 111 8.10 1.68 3.76
N GLY A 112 7.97 2.73 4.58
CA GLY A 112 7.10 3.87 4.29
C GLY A 112 7.50 4.59 3.00
N LEU A 113 8.80 4.84 2.80
CA LEU A 113 9.34 5.44 1.59
C LEU A 113 9.07 4.58 0.35
N PHE A 114 9.30 3.27 0.44
CA PHE A 114 9.04 2.31 -0.63
C PHE A 114 7.59 2.35 -1.09
N HIS A 115 6.64 2.29 -0.15
CA HIS A 115 5.21 2.38 -0.47
C HIS A 115 4.80 3.76 -0.96
N GLY A 116 5.37 4.84 -0.42
CA GLY A 116 5.12 6.20 -0.89
C GLY A 116 5.51 6.39 -2.35
N ILE A 117 6.73 5.99 -2.72
CA ILE A 117 7.22 6.01 -4.11
C ILE A 117 6.38 5.07 -4.99
N GLY A 118 6.12 3.85 -4.52
CA GLY A 118 5.29 2.88 -5.23
C GLY A 118 3.90 3.43 -5.56
N LEU A 119 3.23 4.11 -4.62
CA LEU A 119 1.93 4.74 -4.84
C LEU A 119 2.00 5.91 -5.84
N ILE A 120 3.09 6.70 -5.83
CA ILE A 120 3.31 7.77 -6.82
C ILE A 120 3.44 7.19 -8.22
N ILE A 121 4.26 6.14 -8.40
CA ILE A 121 4.43 5.46 -9.69
C ILE A 121 3.10 4.84 -10.14
N ASN A 122 2.42 4.14 -9.25
CA ASN A 122 1.12 3.53 -9.52
C ASN A 122 0.08 4.57 -9.97
N ASP A 123 -0.02 5.69 -9.26
CA ASP A 123 -0.95 6.77 -9.59
C ASP A 123 -0.62 7.42 -10.94
N ALA A 124 0.66 7.64 -11.25
CA ALA A 124 1.10 8.14 -12.55
C ALA A 124 0.74 7.16 -13.68
N TRP A 125 0.93 5.86 -13.47
CA TRP A 125 0.53 4.81 -14.42
C TRP A 125 -0.97 4.79 -14.67
N LEU A 126 -1.80 4.82 -13.62
CA LEU A 126 -3.25 4.84 -13.74
C LEU A 126 -3.76 6.08 -14.48
N ARG A 127 -3.16 7.25 -14.22
CA ARG A 127 -3.45 8.49 -14.98
C ARG A 127 -3.09 8.35 -16.46
N LYS A 128 -1.90 7.79 -16.76
CA LYS A 128 -1.46 7.55 -18.14
C LYS A 128 -2.42 6.60 -18.86
N LYS A 129 -2.80 5.48 -18.22
CA LYS A 129 -3.77 4.52 -18.76
C LYS A 129 -5.12 5.19 -19.03
N LYS A 130 -5.62 6.01 -18.10
CA LYS A 130 -6.87 6.75 -18.27
C LYS A 130 -6.79 7.75 -19.44
N LYS A 131 -5.66 8.45 -19.60
CA LYS A 131 -5.44 9.38 -20.73
C LYS A 131 -5.46 8.63 -22.07
N ILE A 132 -4.70 7.53 -22.18
CA ILE A 132 -4.65 6.70 -23.40
C ILE A 132 -6.05 6.17 -23.73
N ASN A 133 -6.80 5.66 -22.77
CA ASN A 133 -8.16 5.17 -23.01
C ASN A 133 -9.11 6.28 -23.48
N LYS A 134 -8.97 7.51 -22.96
CA LYS A 134 -9.74 8.66 -23.42
C LYS A 134 -9.42 9.03 -24.88
N GLU A 135 -8.13 9.03 -25.24
CA GLU A 135 -7.67 9.30 -26.60
C GLU A 135 -8.15 8.20 -27.58
N ARG A 136 -8.05 6.94 -27.18
CA ARG A 136 -8.55 5.80 -27.97
C ARG A 136 -10.06 5.89 -28.20
N LYS A 137 -10.83 6.20 -27.16
CA LYS A 137 -12.28 6.38 -27.26
C LYS A 137 -12.64 7.55 -28.21
N ALA A 138 -11.91 8.65 -28.16
CA ALA A 138 -12.11 9.79 -29.08
C ALA A 138 -11.80 9.40 -30.53
N ALA A 139 -10.88 8.47 -30.77
CA ALA A 139 -10.52 7.93 -32.08
C ALA A 139 -11.40 6.73 -32.53
N GLY A 140 -12.51 6.44 -31.84
CA GLY A 140 -13.40 5.31 -32.16
C GLY A 140 -12.80 3.92 -31.85
N LYS A 141 -11.68 3.86 -31.12
CA LYS A 141 -10.98 2.60 -30.78
C LYS A 141 -11.41 2.09 -29.41
N PRO A 142 -11.44 0.75 -29.20
CA PRO A 142 -11.73 0.17 -27.89
C PRO A 142 -10.65 0.58 -26.86
N ASN A 143 -10.99 0.55 -25.58
CA ASN A 143 -10.03 0.73 -24.50
C ASN A 143 -8.86 -0.26 -24.60
N LEU A 144 -7.77 0.02 -23.89
CA LEU A 144 -6.67 -0.94 -23.76
C LEU A 144 -7.23 -2.29 -23.28
N PRO A 145 -6.83 -3.41 -23.88
CA PRO A 145 -7.37 -4.71 -23.54
C PRO A 145 -7.04 -5.08 -22.09
N GLU A 146 -8.07 -5.38 -21.31
CA GLU A 146 -7.95 -6.00 -20.00
C GLU A 146 -8.37 -7.47 -20.14
N ASN A 147 -7.45 -8.30 -20.60
CA ASN A 147 -7.68 -9.75 -20.66
C ASN A 147 -7.27 -10.44 -19.35
N ARG A 148 -7.64 -11.71 -19.20
CA ARG A 148 -7.30 -12.49 -17.99
C ARG A 148 -5.79 -12.55 -17.72
N PHE A 149 -4.98 -12.57 -18.77
CA PHE A 149 -3.52 -12.61 -18.67
C PHE A 149 -2.95 -11.31 -18.11
N THR A 150 -3.32 -10.14 -18.65
CA THR A 150 -2.86 -8.84 -18.13
C THR A 150 -3.29 -8.62 -16.69
N ARG A 151 -4.48 -9.11 -16.34
CA ARG A 151 -4.98 -9.07 -14.96
C ARG A 151 -4.14 -9.96 -14.04
N ALA A 152 -3.89 -11.21 -14.41
CA ALA A 152 -3.05 -12.13 -13.64
C ALA A 152 -1.64 -11.57 -13.46
N LEU A 153 -1.03 -11.02 -14.52
CA LEU A 153 0.29 -10.40 -14.46
C LEU A 153 0.33 -9.22 -13.49
N SER A 154 -0.69 -8.34 -13.49
CA SER A 154 -0.79 -7.23 -12.54
C SER A 154 -0.84 -7.71 -11.09
N ILE A 155 -1.62 -8.78 -10.81
CA ILE A 155 -1.69 -9.40 -9.48
C ILE A 155 -0.31 -9.93 -9.06
N VAL A 156 0.35 -10.68 -9.95
CA VAL A 156 1.67 -11.26 -9.66
C VAL A 156 2.71 -10.17 -9.37
N ILE A 157 2.74 -9.11 -10.18
CA ILE A 157 3.64 -7.97 -9.96
C ILE A 157 3.34 -7.30 -8.62
N THR A 158 2.08 -6.97 -8.35
CA THR A 158 1.69 -6.30 -7.09
C THR A 158 2.01 -7.18 -5.87
N PHE A 159 1.72 -8.47 -5.94
CA PHE A 159 2.06 -9.43 -4.90
C PHE A 159 3.56 -9.43 -4.60
N ASN A 160 4.42 -9.53 -5.64
CA ASN A 160 5.87 -9.53 -5.43
C ASN A 160 6.39 -8.20 -4.87
N VAL A 161 5.87 -7.06 -5.35
CA VAL A 161 6.21 -5.74 -4.79
C VAL A 161 5.87 -5.67 -3.30
N VAL A 162 4.72 -6.20 -2.90
CA VAL A 162 4.31 -6.27 -1.49
C VAL A 162 5.21 -7.20 -0.68
N MET A 163 5.58 -8.38 -1.22
CA MET A 163 6.48 -9.31 -0.52
C MET A 163 7.87 -8.70 -0.30
N VAL A 164 8.41 -7.95 -1.30
CA VAL A 164 9.65 -7.17 -1.13
C VAL A 164 9.50 -6.13 -0.03
N SER A 165 8.37 -5.45 0.05
CA SER A 165 8.12 -4.47 1.11
C SER A 165 8.07 -5.11 2.50
N PHE A 166 7.52 -6.30 2.63
CA PHE A 166 7.50 -7.04 3.89
C PHE A 166 8.89 -7.55 4.29
N LEU A 167 9.77 -7.87 3.33
CA LEU A 167 11.17 -8.15 3.63
C LEU A 167 11.88 -6.92 4.24
N LEU A 168 11.60 -5.71 3.71
CA LEU A 168 12.08 -4.48 4.34
C LEU A 168 11.52 -4.33 5.76
N PHE A 169 10.22 -4.52 5.90
CA PHE A 169 9.51 -4.38 7.18
C PHE A 169 10.01 -5.35 8.26
N SER A 170 10.42 -6.56 7.89
CA SER A 170 10.85 -7.62 8.82
C SER A 170 12.09 -7.27 9.65
N GLY A 171 12.88 -6.28 9.24
CA GLY A 171 14.19 -6.01 9.83
C GLY A 171 15.25 -7.09 9.53
N PHE A 172 14.95 -8.09 8.71
CA PHE A 172 15.90 -9.14 8.34
C PHE A 172 17.16 -8.57 7.66
N LEU A 173 17.00 -7.54 6.85
CA LEU A 173 18.12 -6.87 6.20
C LEU A 173 19.02 -6.13 7.20
N ASP A 174 18.44 -5.63 8.29
CA ASP A 174 19.20 -5.03 9.38
C ASP A 174 20.14 -6.06 10.05
N GLN A 175 19.61 -7.25 10.33
CA GLN A 175 20.40 -8.34 10.89
C GLN A 175 21.48 -8.84 9.93
N LEU A 176 21.22 -8.81 8.63
CA LEU A 176 22.16 -9.25 7.60
C LEU A 176 23.30 -8.24 7.36
N TRP A 177 22.97 -6.94 7.36
CA TRP A 177 23.92 -5.88 7.04
C TRP A 177 24.65 -5.32 8.27
N PHE A 178 24.02 -5.39 9.43
CA PHE A 178 24.56 -4.92 10.71
C PHE A 178 24.44 -6.03 11.76
N PRO A 179 25.16 -7.16 11.59
CA PRO A 179 25.11 -8.25 12.56
C PRO A 179 25.57 -7.73 13.93
N LYS A 180 24.69 -7.81 14.93
CA LYS A 180 25.07 -7.53 16.31
C LYS A 180 26.06 -8.61 16.72
N HIS A 181 27.31 -8.23 17.03
CA HIS A 181 28.25 -9.16 17.62
C HIS A 181 27.62 -9.74 18.90
N PRO A 182 27.65 -11.08 19.09
CA PRO A 182 27.24 -11.66 20.36
C PRO A 182 28.18 -11.10 21.45
N GLN A 183 27.56 -10.47 22.47
CA GLN A 183 28.24 -10.05 23.70
C GLN A 183 28.58 -11.29 24.53
#